data_96973da99027ee36a6a4eff2d4350287
#
_entry.id   96973da99027ee36a6a4eff2d4350287
#
_cell.length_a   1.000
_cell.length_b   1.000
_cell.length_c   1.000
_cell.angle_alpha   90.00
_cell.angle_beta   90.00
_cell.angle_gamma   90.00
#
_symmetry.space_group_name_H-M   'P 1'
#
loop_
_entity.id
_entity.type
_entity.pdbx_description
1 polymer ?
#
loop_
_entity_poly.entity_id
_entity_poly.type
_entity_poly.pdbx_seq_one_letter_code
_entity_poly.pdbx_strand_id
1 'polypeptide(L)'
;MIKKLLINFAELIARLIVEKDYDVRHQLNVIATQEAVNFYHDNMPNAQVFTNKKQMIDFELECVKNDGLYMEFGVAKAVHTNYIASKIKQNIHGFDSFRGFPESWNGTSKSFHNYEGVMPKVVKNVILHDGWFKDTLPKFVENNNEKIAYLNIDCDLYSSTKTVFDSLADKISSGTIIHFDEYLNFPDWKNHEY
;
A
#
# COMPACT_ATOMS: atom_id res chain seq x y z
N MET A 1 32.19 -21.75 -31.64
CA MET A 1 31.98 -20.47 -30.92
C MET A 1 30.59 -20.40 -30.30
N ILE A 2 29.51 -20.53 -31.04
CA ILE A 2 28.13 -20.48 -30.57
C ILE A 2 27.80 -21.50 -29.46
N LYS A 3 28.22 -22.79 -29.65
CA LYS A 3 27.95 -23.84 -28.64
C LYS A 3 28.58 -23.54 -27.28
N LYS A 4 29.80 -22.96 -27.25
CA LYS A 4 30.47 -22.57 -26.00
C LYS A 4 29.75 -21.39 -25.32
N LEU A 5 29.24 -20.45 -26.11
CA LEU A 5 28.44 -19.31 -25.60
C LEU A 5 27.13 -19.79 -24.97
N LEU A 6 26.43 -20.73 -25.60
CA LEU A 6 25.20 -21.31 -25.07
C LEU A 6 25.42 -22.09 -23.77
N ILE A 7 26.54 -22.86 -23.69
CA ILE A 7 26.88 -23.59 -22.46
C ILE A 7 27.16 -22.60 -21.32
N ASN A 8 28.00 -21.58 -21.56
CA ASN A 8 28.31 -20.58 -20.55
C ASN A 8 27.06 -19.83 -20.08
N PHE A 9 26.13 -19.55 -20.99
CA PHE A 9 24.84 -18.90 -20.65
C PHE A 9 23.94 -19.81 -19.80
N ALA A 10 23.86 -21.09 -20.14
CA ALA A 10 23.11 -22.08 -19.37
C ALA A 10 23.70 -22.28 -17.96
N GLU A 11 25.03 -22.33 -17.85
CA GLU A 11 25.73 -22.41 -16.55
C GLU A 11 25.50 -21.16 -15.70
N LEU A 12 25.50 -19.96 -16.30
CA LEU A 12 25.18 -18.73 -15.62
C LEU A 12 23.74 -18.72 -15.08
N ILE A 13 22.76 -19.14 -15.89
CA ILE A 13 21.36 -19.25 -15.46
C ILE A 13 21.22 -20.28 -14.34
N ALA A 14 21.83 -21.46 -14.47
CA ALA A 14 21.80 -22.49 -13.44
C ALA A 14 22.37 -21.97 -12.11
N ARG A 15 23.50 -21.24 -12.16
CA ARG A 15 24.09 -20.61 -10.98
C ARG A 15 23.14 -19.59 -10.33
N LEU A 16 22.53 -18.69 -11.12
CA LEU A 16 21.59 -17.68 -10.60
C LEU A 16 20.35 -18.31 -9.95
N ILE A 17 19.86 -19.44 -10.49
CA ILE A 17 18.74 -20.19 -9.90
C ILE A 17 19.16 -20.79 -8.55
N VAL A 18 20.32 -21.47 -8.51
CA VAL A 18 20.84 -22.09 -7.29
C VAL A 18 21.13 -21.02 -6.21
N GLU A 19 21.79 -19.90 -6.59
CA GLU A 19 22.06 -18.80 -5.64
C GLU A 19 20.77 -18.23 -5.04
N LYS A 20 19.69 -18.17 -5.83
CA LYS A 20 18.38 -17.71 -5.36
C LYS A 20 17.76 -18.66 -4.32
N ASP A 21 17.94 -19.98 -4.47
CA ASP A 21 17.43 -20.97 -3.53
C ASP A 21 18.12 -20.88 -2.15
N TYR A 22 19.34 -20.34 -2.08
CA TYR A 22 20.08 -20.08 -0.83
C TYR A 22 19.87 -18.66 -0.28
N ASP A 23 19.14 -17.79 -1.00
CA ASP A 23 18.82 -16.44 -0.50
C ASP A 23 17.71 -16.53 0.54
N VAL A 24 18.05 -16.27 1.80
CA VAL A 24 17.11 -16.29 2.93
C VAL A 24 15.93 -15.32 2.69
N ARG A 25 16.19 -14.15 2.12
CA ARG A 25 15.11 -13.17 1.81
C ARG A 25 14.15 -13.74 0.78
N HIS A 26 14.67 -14.40 -0.25
CA HIS A 26 13.84 -15.07 -1.24
C HIS A 26 13.00 -16.18 -0.59
N GLN A 27 13.59 -17.01 0.27
CA GLN A 27 12.88 -18.10 0.94
C GLN A 27 11.79 -17.55 1.90
N LEU A 28 12.05 -16.47 2.61
CA LEU A 28 11.03 -15.81 3.43
C LEU A 28 9.83 -15.32 2.59
N ASN A 29 10.06 -14.77 1.40
CA ASN A 29 8.99 -14.37 0.49
C ASN A 29 8.23 -15.59 -0.07
N VAL A 30 8.90 -16.71 -0.35
CA VAL A 30 8.24 -17.97 -0.77
C VAL A 30 7.32 -18.48 0.33
N ILE A 31 7.79 -18.50 1.58
CA ILE A 31 6.98 -18.91 2.75
C ILE A 31 5.77 -17.98 2.89
N ALA A 32 5.98 -16.66 2.89
CA ALA A 32 4.91 -15.69 2.99
C ALA A 32 3.86 -15.84 1.87
N THR A 33 4.31 -16.11 0.64
CA THR A 33 3.41 -16.36 -0.49
C THR A 33 2.59 -17.63 -0.28
N GLN A 34 3.19 -18.73 0.21
CA GLN A 34 2.44 -19.95 0.50
C GLN A 34 1.42 -19.75 1.63
N GLU A 35 1.79 -19.02 2.66
CA GLU A 35 0.88 -18.66 3.75
C GLU A 35 -0.29 -17.80 3.27
N ALA A 36 -0.02 -16.81 2.42
CA ALA A 36 -1.05 -15.95 1.84
C ALA A 36 -2.02 -16.74 0.94
N VAL A 37 -1.51 -17.69 0.14
CA VAL A 37 -2.33 -18.60 -0.68
C VAL A 37 -3.25 -19.46 0.20
N ASN A 38 -2.72 -20.03 1.28
CA ASN A 38 -3.53 -20.83 2.21
C ASN A 38 -4.61 -19.98 2.88
N PHE A 39 -4.24 -18.77 3.35
CA PHE A 39 -5.19 -17.83 3.94
C PHE A 39 -6.30 -17.44 2.96
N TYR A 40 -5.95 -17.12 1.70
CA TYR A 40 -6.91 -16.81 0.66
C TYR A 40 -7.89 -17.98 0.45
N HIS A 41 -7.36 -19.19 0.32
CA HIS A 41 -8.19 -20.39 0.10
C HIS A 41 -9.17 -20.63 1.24
N ASP A 42 -8.71 -20.47 2.48
CA ASP A 42 -9.49 -20.81 3.68
C ASP A 42 -10.50 -19.71 4.07
N ASN A 43 -10.16 -18.43 3.81
CA ASN A 43 -10.92 -17.28 4.34
C ASN A 43 -11.58 -16.43 3.25
N MET A 44 -11.04 -16.42 2.02
CA MET A 44 -11.50 -15.54 0.95
C MET A 44 -11.62 -16.25 -0.42
N PRO A 45 -12.19 -17.48 -0.51
CA PRO A 45 -12.13 -18.29 -1.73
C PRO A 45 -12.85 -17.66 -2.94
N ASN A 46 -13.70 -16.67 -2.69
CA ASN A 46 -14.46 -15.95 -3.72
C ASN A 46 -13.89 -14.54 -4.00
N ALA A 47 -12.80 -14.14 -3.35
CA ALA A 47 -12.19 -12.83 -3.60
C ALA A 47 -11.53 -12.82 -4.98
N GLN A 48 -11.70 -11.71 -5.68
CA GLN A 48 -11.09 -11.53 -7.00
C GLN A 48 -9.59 -11.28 -6.85
N VAL A 49 -8.80 -11.96 -7.68
CA VAL A 49 -7.33 -11.80 -7.72
C VAL A 49 -6.95 -11.00 -8.96
N PHE A 50 -6.11 -9.99 -8.78
CA PHE A 50 -5.65 -9.10 -9.84
C PHE A 50 -4.16 -9.33 -10.14
N THR A 51 -3.75 -9.06 -11.38
CA THR A 51 -2.35 -9.21 -11.81
C THR A 51 -1.51 -7.97 -11.54
N ASN A 52 -2.15 -6.83 -11.28
CA ASN A 52 -1.47 -5.58 -10.92
C ASN A 52 -2.39 -4.64 -10.13
N LYS A 53 -1.77 -3.75 -9.35
CA LYS A 53 -2.44 -2.79 -8.45
C LYS A 53 -3.43 -1.87 -9.16
N LYS A 54 -3.15 -1.42 -10.39
CA LYS A 54 -4.05 -0.51 -11.12
C LYS A 54 -5.39 -1.18 -11.47
N GLN A 55 -5.37 -2.44 -11.88
CA GLN A 55 -6.59 -3.19 -12.15
C GLN A 55 -7.43 -3.37 -10.88
N MET A 56 -6.77 -3.61 -9.74
CA MET A 56 -7.44 -3.70 -8.45
C MET A 56 -8.08 -2.37 -8.07
N ILE A 57 -7.35 -1.26 -8.15
CA ILE A 57 -7.87 0.08 -7.88
C ILE A 57 -9.05 0.43 -8.82
N ASP A 58 -8.96 0.12 -10.12
CA ASP A 58 -10.06 0.36 -11.07
C ASP A 58 -11.33 -0.40 -10.63
N PHE A 59 -11.19 -1.68 -10.26
CA PHE A 59 -12.30 -2.49 -9.76
C PHE A 59 -12.88 -1.96 -8.44
N GLU A 60 -12.03 -1.58 -7.50
CA GLU A 60 -12.44 -1.00 -6.22
C GLU A 60 -13.23 0.28 -6.40
N LEU A 61 -12.77 1.18 -7.27
CA LEU A 61 -13.45 2.44 -7.57
C LEU A 61 -14.82 2.20 -8.25
N GLU A 62 -14.95 1.17 -9.07
CA GLU A 62 -16.26 0.74 -9.63
C GLU A 62 -17.19 0.19 -8.54
N CYS A 63 -16.65 -0.40 -7.48
CA CYS A 63 -17.41 -0.91 -6.34
C CYS A 63 -17.87 0.19 -5.36
N VAL A 64 -17.29 1.38 -5.38
CA VAL A 64 -17.74 2.50 -4.54
C VAL A 64 -19.15 2.91 -4.91
N LYS A 65 -20.08 2.78 -3.95
CA LYS A 65 -21.50 3.15 -4.11
C LYS A 65 -21.91 4.34 -3.25
N ASN A 66 -21.14 4.61 -2.19
CA ASN A 66 -21.45 5.66 -1.23
C ASN A 66 -20.83 6.98 -1.69
N ASP A 67 -21.54 8.08 -1.48
CA ASP A 67 -20.93 9.39 -1.48
C ASP A 67 -20.09 9.58 -0.22
N GLY A 68 -19.00 10.33 -0.31
CA GLY A 68 -18.12 10.58 0.83
C GLY A 68 -16.69 10.91 0.45
N LEU A 69 -15.83 10.87 1.46
CA LEU A 69 -14.41 11.22 1.35
C LEU A 69 -13.63 10.10 0.64
N TYR A 70 -12.69 10.52 -0.22
CA TYR A 70 -11.64 9.68 -0.76
C TYR A 70 -10.33 10.05 -0.09
N MET A 71 -9.65 9.09 0.49
CA MET A 71 -8.47 9.33 1.33
C MET A 71 -7.35 8.34 1.02
N GLU A 72 -6.11 8.79 1.11
CA GLU A 72 -4.91 7.97 1.01
C GLU A 72 -3.92 8.31 2.11
N PHE A 73 -3.38 7.30 2.76
CA PHE A 73 -2.39 7.42 3.82
C PHE A 73 -1.08 6.78 3.37
N GLY A 74 -0.04 7.61 3.19
CA GLY A 74 1.19 7.26 2.50
C GLY A 74 1.13 7.66 1.03
N VAL A 75 1.48 8.91 0.73
CA VAL A 75 1.42 9.50 -0.62
C VAL A 75 2.73 9.33 -1.38
N ALA A 76 3.85 9.43 -0.67
CA ALA A 76 5.20 9.37 -1.25
C ALA A 76 5.36 10.28 -2.49
N LYS A 77 5.53 9.70 -3.68
CA LYS A 77 5.64 10.41 -4.97
C LYS A 77 4.29 10.68 -5.65
N ALA A 78 3.19 10.43 -4.97
CA ALA A 78 1.81 10.59 -5.46
C ALA A 78 1.48 9.78 -6.73
N VAL A 79 2.10 8.63 -6.91
CA VAL A 79 1.83 7.80 -8.10
C VAL A 79 0.41 7.23 -8.04
N HIS A 80 0.03 6.63 -6.92
CA HIS A 80 -1.30 6.05 -6.71
C HIS A 80 -2.35 7.15 -6.48
N THR A 81 -2.04 8.16 -5.67
CA THR A 81 -2.89 9.33 -5.45
C THR A 81 -3.34 9.97 -6.76
N ASN A 82 -2.39 10.28 -7.66
CA ASN A 82 -2.69 10.86 -8.96
C ASN A 82 -3.48 9.90 -9.86
N TYR A 83 -3.20 8.59 -9.76
CA TYR A 83 -3.94 7.58 -10.52
C TYR A 83 -5.40 7.51 -10.08
N ILE A 84 -5.66 7.39 -8.78
CA ILE A 84 -7.01 7.40 -8.20
C ILE A 84 -7.73 8.70 -8.58
N ALA A 85 -7.07 9.85 -8.37
CA ALA A 85 -7.62 11.17 -8.71
C ALA A 85 -8.01 11.29 -10.18
N SER A 86 -7.29 10.64 -11.10
CA SER A 86 -7.62 10.63 -12.53
C SER A 86 -8.89 9.87 -12.88
N LYS A 87 -9.36 8.99 -11.98
CA LYS A 87 -10.53 8.12 -12.18
C LYS A 87 -11.80 8.66 -11.52
N ILE A 88 -11.67 9.61 -10.60
CA ILE A 88 -12.78 10.17 -9.83
C ILE A 88 -13.01 11.66 -10.15
N LYS A 89 -14.20 12.16 -9.84
CA LYS A 89 -14.53 13.59 -9.97
C LYS A 89 -14.35 14.34 -8.66
N GLN A 90 -14.46 13.64 -7.54
CA GLN A 90 -14.30 14.13 -6.19
C GLN A 90 -12.84 14.49 -5.90
N ASN A 91 -12.64 15.23 -4.83
CA ASN A 91 -11.30 15.43 -4.30
C ASN A 91 -10.84 14.16 -3.56
N ILE A 92 -9.53 13.85 -3.67
CA ILE A 92 -8.86 12.88 -2.82
C ILE A 92 -7.92 13.60 -1.85
N HIS A 93 -7.99 13.24 -0.57
CA HIS A 93 -7.16 13.76 0.50
C HIS A 93 -5.98 12.82 0.74
N GLY A 94 -4.78 13.26 0.40
CA GLY A 94 -3.55 12.50 0.61
C GLY A 94 -2.81 12.98 1.86
N PHE A 95 -2.47 12.06 2.76
CA PHE A 95 -1.77 12.34 4.02
C PHE A 95 -0.39 11.73 4.00
N ASP A 96 0.63 12.53 4.26
CA ASP A 96 2.03 12.08 4.37
C ASP A 96 2.87 13.13 5.10
N SER A 97 3.89 12.70 5.80
CA SER A 97 4.86 13.62 6.40
C SER A 97 5.90 14.10 5.39
N PHE A 98 6.13 13.35 4.30
CA PHE A 98 7.22 13.54 3.35
C PHE A 98 8.62 13.57 4.01
N ARG A 99 8.74 13.03 5.23
CA ARG A 99 9.98 13.01 6.06
C ARG A 99 10.40 11.60 6.45
N GLY A 100 9.89 10.57 5.73
CA GLY A 100 10.16 9.16 6.03
C GLY A 100 9.24 8.62 7.12
N PHE A 101 9.69 7.60 7.82
CA PHE A 101 8.89 6.88 8.81
C PHE A 101 9.10 7.42 10.23
N PRO A 102 8.07 7.40 11.09
CA PRO A 102 8.24 7.72 12.52
C PRO A 102 9.09 6.69 13.27
N GLU A 103 9.10 5.43 12.79
CA GLU A 103 9.89 4.32 13.34
C GLU A 103 10.48 3.43 12.24
N SER A 104 11.29 2.43 12.58
CA SER A 104 11.86 1.49 11.60
C SER A 104 10.83 0.45 11.19
N TRP A 105 10.81 0.08 9.90
CA TRP A 105 9.93 -0.93 9.33
C TRP A 105 10.72 -2.07 8.71
N ASN A 106 10.51 -3.31 9.14
CA ASN A 106 11.14 -4.52 8.58
C ASN A 106 12.66 -4.39 8.31
N GLY A 107 13.39 -3.77 9.26
CA GLY A 107 14.82 -3.51 9.09
C GLY A 107 15.16 -2.32 8.17
N THR A 108 14.15 -1.64 7.64
CA THR A 108 14.31 -0.44 6.82
C THR A 108 14.55 0.78 7.72
N SER A 109 15.43 1.67 7.29
CA SER A 109 15.72 2.92 8.02
C SER A 109 14.51 3.85 8.05
N LYS A 110 14.37 4.63 9.12
CA LYS A 110 13.39 5.74 9.20
C LYS A 110 13.50 6.76 8.06
N SER A 111 14.66 6.86 7.42
CA SER A 111 14.89 7.73 6.26
C SER A 111 14.37 7.15 4.95
N PHE A 112 13.83 5.94 4.95
CA PHE A 112 13.15 5.41 3.77
C PHE A 112 11.94 6.29 3.45
N HIS A 113 11.70 6.55 2.18
CA HIS A 113 10.69 7.52 1.71
C HIS A 113 10.82 8.95 2.30
N ASN A 114 12.02 9.36 2.75
CA ASN A 114 12.26 10.74 3.16
C ASN A 114 12.48 11.64 1.94
N TYR A 115 11.58 12.58 1.74
CA TYR A 115 11.62 13.59 0.69
C TYR A 115 11.93 14.98 1.25
N GLU A 116 12.51 15.06 2.46
CA GLU A 116 12.88 16.31 3.15
C GLU A 116 11.73 17.30 3.32
N GLY A 117 10.49 16.77 3.38
CA GLY A 117 9.27 17.58 3.46
C GLY A 117 8.83 18.18 2.12
N VAL A 118 9.45 17.80 1.01
CA VAL A 118 9.06 18.29 -0.32
C VAL A 118 7.86 17.51 -0.82
N MET A 119 6.74 18.19 -0.98
CA MET A 119 5.51 17.59 -1.52
C MET A 119 5.64 17.30 -3.02
N PRO A 120 5.09 16.18 -3.50
CA PRO A 120 5.10 15.83 -4.92
C PRO A 120 4.15 16.72 -5.73
N LYS A 121 4.34 16.72 -7.06
CA LYS A 121 3.37 17.34 -7.97
C LYS A 121 2.13 16.47 -8.08
N VAL A 122 0.98 17.09 -7.91
CA VAL A 122 -0.32 16.41 -7.94
C VAL A 122 -1.29 17.08 -8.93
N VAL A 123 -2.30 16.32 -9.36
CA VAL A 123 -3.39 16.83 -10.21
C VAL A 123 -4.36 17.66 -9.37
N LYS A 124 -5.22 18.45 -10.04
CA LYS A 124 -6.05 19.53 -9.43
C LYS A 124 -7.02 19.08 -8.34
N ASN A 125 -7.47 17.84 -8.36
CA ASN A 125 -8.40 17.27 -7.40
C ASN A 125 -7.72 16.45 -6.29
N VAL A 126 -6.40 16.60 -6.10
CA VAL A 126 -5.67 16.07 -4.94
C VAL A 126 -5.41 17.20 -3.96
N ILE A 127 -5.73 16.94 -2.70
CA ILE A 127 -5.46 17.86 -1.57
C ILE A 127 -4.46 17.15 -0.65
N LEU A 128 -3.25 17.67 -0.55
CA LEU A 128 -2.20 17.11 0.30
C LEU A 128 -2.24 17.70 1.69
N HIS A 129 -2.07 16.83 2.69
CA HIS A 129 -1.95 17.17 4.11
C HIS A 129 -0.55 16.78 4.58
N ASP A 130 0.36 17.76 4.65
CA ASP A 130 1.75 17.58 5.11
C ASP A 130 1.82 17.47 6.64
N GLY A 131 2.31 16.37 7.14
CA GLY A 131 2.56 16.13 8.57
C GLY A 131 2.27 14.69 8.99
N TRP A 132 2.63 14.40 10.24
CA TRP A 132 2.33 13.10 10.84
C TRP A 132 0.81 12.94 11.05
N PHE A 133 0.30 11.74 10.84
CA PHE A 133 -1.15 11.47 10.95
C PHE A 133 -1.73 11.90 12.30
N LYS A 134 -1.02 11.66 13.40
CA LYS A 134 -1.41 12.09 14.75
C LYS A 134 -1.64 13.61 14.89
N ASP A 135 -0.98 14.40 14.03
CA ASP A 135 -1.03 15.87 14.09
C ASP A 135 -2.02 16.45 13.06
N THR A 136 -2.21 15.76 11.92
CA THR A 136 -3.06 16.21 10.81
C THR A 136 -4.50 15.73 10.92
N LEU A 137 -4.71 14.47 11.34
CA LEU A 137 -6.04 13.85 11.40
C LEU A 137 -7.01 14.53 12.38
N PRO A 138 -6.63 14.91 13.61
CA PRO A 138 -7.57 15.56 14.52
C PRO A 138 -8.20 16.81 13.90
N LYS A 139 -7.37 17.68 13.30
CA LYS A 139 -7.86 18.90 12.62
C LYS A 139 -8.71 18.59 11.39
N PHE A 140 -8.36 17.55 10.65
CA PHE A 140 -9.15 17.13 9.49
C PHE A 140 -10.53 16.63 9.92
N VAL A 141 -10.59 15.79 10.94
CA VAL A 141 -11.86 15.22 11.45
C VAL A 141 -12.80 16.29 12.00
N GLU A 142 -12.26 17.29 12.72
CA GLU A 142 -13.05 18.42 13.23
C GLU A 142 -13.74 19.22 12.12
N ASN A 143 -13.10 19.33 10.94
CA ASN A 143 -13.61 20.15 9.83
C ASN A 143 -14.36 19.34 8.77
N ASN A 144 -14.44 18.01 8.88
CA ASN A 144 -15.07 17.15 7.88
C ASN A 144 -15.98 16.13 8.57
N ASN A 145 -17.28 16.26 8.41
CA ASN A 145 -18.27 15.36 9.02
C ASN A 145 -18.73 14.22 8.10
N GLU A 146 -18.25 14.18 6.85
CA GLU A 146 -18.64 13.20 5.86
C GLU A 146 -18.12 11.80 6.23
N LYS A 147 -18.83 10.78 5.77
CA LYS A 147 -18.38 9.39 5.81
C LYS A 147 -17.30 9.17 4.75
N ILE A 148 -16.57 8.08 4.88
CA ILE A 148 -15.54 7.69 3.93
C ILE A 148 -16.15 6.78 2.87
N ALA A 149 -15.98 7.12 1.61
CA ALA A 149 -16.35 6.27 0.47
C ALA A 149 -15.20 5.32 0.09
N TYR A 150 -13.97 5.84 0.06
CA TYR A 150 -12.77 5.09 -0.32
C TYR A 150 -11.58 5.47 0.57
N LEU A 151 -10.87 4.45 1.07
CA LEU A 151 -9.74 4.60 1.97
C LEU A 151 -8.58 3.74 1.47
N ASN A 152 -7.48 4.35 1.05
CA ASN A 152 -6.23 3.67 0.68
C ASN A 152 -5.23 3.77 1.85
N ILE A 153 -4.86 2.62 2.40
CA ILE A 153 -3.85 2.47 3.46
C ILE A 153 -2.56 1.95 2.81
N ASP A 154 -1.60 2.86 2.61
CA ASP A 154 -0.31 2.62 1.97
C ASP A 154 0.79 3.31 2.81
N CYS A 155 0.79 3.04 4.12
CA CYS A 155 1.64 3.73 5.09
C CYS A 155 2.63 2.81 5.82
N ASP A 156 2.76 1.57 5.37
CA ASP A 156 3.78 0.57 5.72
C ASP A 156 3.77 0.13 7.21
N LEU A 157 3.46 1.01 8.15
CA LEU A 157 3.60 0.76 9.59
C LEU A 157 2.27 0.44 10.26
N TYR A 158 2.21 -0.63 11.05
CA TYR A 158 1.07 -0.95 11.91
C TYR A 158 0.67 0.23 12.80
N SER A 159 1.63 0.92 13.43
CA SER A 159 1.35 2.08 14.29
C SER A 159 0.71 3.24 13.53
N SER A 160 1.09 3.43 12.26
CA SER A 160 0.49 4.43 11.37
C SER A 160 -0.93 4.03 10.99
N THR A 161 -1.13 2.80 10.53
CA THR A 161 -2.44 2.21 10.21
C THR A 161 -3.38 2.30 11.43
N LYS A 162 -2.92 1.91 12.62
CA LYS A 162 -3.68 2.04 13.86
C LYS A 162 -4.10 3.48 14.14
N THR A 163 -3.20 4.44 13.96
CA THR A 163 -3.49 5.88 14.15
C THR A 163 -4.61 6.35 13.20
N VAL A 164 -4.59 5.89 11.95
CA VAL A 164 -5.64 6.18 10.96
C VAL A 164 -6.98 5.64 11.44
N PHE A 165 -7.05 4.36 11.81
CA PHE A 165 -8.31 3.74 12.24
C PHE A 165 -8.82 4.31 13.56
N ASP A 166 -7.96 4.56 14.56
CA ASP A 166 -8.35 5.21 15.82
C ASP A 166 -8.99 6.58 15.57
N SER A 167 -8.52 7.31 14.54
CA SER A 167 -9.02 8.64 14.21
C SER A 167 -10.28 8.65 13.34
N LEU A 168 -10.47 7.62 12.51
CA LEU A 168 -11.47 7.60 11.44
C LEU A 168 -12.55 6.53 11.59
N ALA A 169 -12.50 5.69 12.65
CA ALA A 169 -13.46 4.59 12.84
C ALA A 169 -14.91 5.03 12.71
N ASP A 170 -15.26 6.16 13.30
CA ASP A 170 -16.63 6.71 13.26
C ASP A 170 -17.07 7.20 11.87
N LYS A 171 -16.12 7.37 10.94
CA LYS A 171 -16.39 7.80 9.56
C LYS A 171 -16.50 6.61 8.60
N ILE A 172 -16.06 5.44 9.00
CA ILE A 172 -16.21 4.19 8.25
C ILE A 172 -17.65 3.68 8.42
N SER A 173 -18.24 3.20 7.36
CA SER A 173 -19.62 2.70 7.35
C SER A 173 -19.77 1.55 6.35
N SER A 174 -20.89 0.85 6.42
CA SER A 174 -21.20 -0.18 5.41
C SER A 174 -21.14 0.40 4.01
N GLY A 175 -20.34 -0.22 3.13
CA GLY A 175 -20.09 0.23 1.76
C GLY A 175 -18.85 1.11 1.60
N THR A 176 -18.14 1.49 2.67
CA THR A 176 -16.77 2.03 2.56
C THR A 176 -15.85 0.97 1.95
N ILE A 177 -15.13 1.33 0.89
CA ILE A 177 -14.08 0.48 0.31
C ILE A 177 -12.76 0.83 1.00
N ILE A 178 -12.08 -0.20 1.52
CA ILE A 178 -10.77 -0.04 2.16
C ILE A 178 -9.75 -0.88 1.39
N HIS A 179 -8.73 -0.22 0.87
CA HIS A 179 -7.58 -0.82 0.24
C HIS A 179 -6.42 -0.86 1.22
N PHE A 180 -5.79 -2.02 1.39
CA PHE A 180 -4.54 -2.18 2.10
C PHE A 180 -3.45 -2.57 1.10
N ASP A 181 -2.34 -1.83 1.06
CA ASP A 181 -1.22 -2.14 0.18
C ASP A 181 -0.46 -3.39 0.66
N GLU A 182 -0.21 -3.51 1.95
CA GLU A 182 0.51 -4.62 2.59
C GLU A 182 -0.40 -5.44 3.51
N TYR A 183 -1.49 -6.02 3.01
CA TYR A 183 -2.33 -6.90 3.83
C TYR A 183 -1.80 -8.33 3.90
N LEU A 184 -1.36 -8.87 2.77
CA LEU A 184 -0.89 -10.25 2.59
C LEU A 184 0.43 -10.30 1.84
N ASN A 185 1.10 -11.48 1.87
CA ASN A 185 2.15 -11.86 0.93
C ASN A 185 3.49 -11.10 1.10
N PHE A 186 3.83 -10.75 2.34
CA PHE A 186 5.16 -10.29 2.72
C PHE A 186 5.63 -11.00 4.00
N PRO A 187 6.93 -11.11 4.27
CA PRO A 187 7.42 -11.75 5.49
C PRO A 187 6.83 -11.12 6.75
N ASP A 188 6.31 -11.95 7.65
CA ASP A 188 5.68 -11.56 8.91
C ASP A 188 4.32 -10.82 8.80
N TRP A 189 3.67 -10.87 7.64
CA TRP A 189 2.40 -10.19 7.40
C TRP A 189 1.31 -10.50 8.44
N LYS A 190 1.31 -11.71 9.02
CA LYS A 190 0.33 -12.10 10.05
C LYS A 190 0.42 -11.29 11.34
N ASN A 191 1.55 -10.66 11.60
CA ASN A 191 1.80 -9.85 12.80
C ASN A 191 1.80 -8.35 12.52
N HIS A 192 1.45 -7.94 11.30
CA HIS A 192 1.51 -6.56 10.86
C HIS A 192 0.14 -5.87 10.92
N GLU A 193 -0.76 -6.18 10.02
CA GLU A 193 -2.06 -5.48 9.89
C GLU A 193 -3.23 -6.19 10.62
N TYR A 194 -2.94 -7.27 11.31
CA TYR A 194 -3.92 -8.03 12.08
C TYR A 194 -4.23 -7.41 13.43
#